data_2e54c1c403e39e9d4df83122abcfdadc
#
_entry.id   2e54c1c403e39e9d4df83122abcfdadc
#
_cell.length_a   1.000
_cell.length_b   1.000
_cell.length_c   1.000
_cell.angle_alpha   90.00
_cell.angle_beta   90.00
_cell.angle_gamma   90.00
#
_symmetry.space_group_name_H-M   'P 1'
#
loop_
_entity.id
_entity.type
_entity.pdbx_description
1 polymer ?
#
loop_
_entity_poly.entity_id
_entity_poly.type
_entity_poly.pdbx_seq_one_letter_code
_entity_poly.pdbx_strand_id
1 'polypeptide(L)'
;MSVNEIQVLAQQFADAFDNKNIQAVLDMLSDDVEVFDHVPYRFDDKKLFSRFLSSAAEGIASMNFGFRQPSCRVFNGTAGIVNAYDTYTGVTKDGKVQTIHGRTTLVFVKEGGQWKIVSAHFSALPHASYISSGGSEP
;
A
#
# COMPACT_ATOMS: atom_id res chain seq x y z
N MET A 1 -20.56 8.10 7.45
CA MET A 1 -20.18 8.88 6.28
C MET A 1 -19.13 8.15 5.48
N SER A 2 -19.23 8.27 4.18
CA SER A 2 -18.34 7.54 3.27
C SER A 2 -16.87 7.87 3.45
N VAL A 3 -16.53 9.14 3.74
CA VAL A 3 -15.14 9.53 3.99
C VAL A 3 -14.60 8.82 5.22
N ASN A 4 -15.39 8.74 6.28
CA ASN A 4 -14.98 8.01 7.49
C ASN A 4 -14.78 6.53 7.23
N GLU A 5 -15.60 5.92 6.37
CA GLU A 5 -15.44 4.53 5.98
C GLU A 5 -14.08 4.31 5.30
N ILE A 6 -13.72 5.20 4.37
CA ILE A 6 -12.44 5.09 3.67
C ILE A 6 -11.28 5.32 4.63
N GLN A 7 -11.40 6.24 5.59
CA GLN A 7 -10.37 6.46 6.61
C GLN A 7 -10.15 5.20 7.45
N VAL A 8 -11.25 4.56 7.87
CA VAL A 8 -11.17 3.32 8.64
C VAL A 8 -10.52 2.21 7.82
N LEU A 9 -10.91 2.08 6.54
CA LEU A 9 -10.35 1.05 5.66
C LEU A 9 -8.87 1.29 5.40
N ALA A 10 -8.45 2.54 5.22
CA ALA A 10 -7.04 2.86 5.06
C ALA A 10 -6.24 2.44 6.30
N GLN A 11 -6.76 2.71 7.48
CA GLN A 11 -6.10 2.31 8.72
C GLN A 11 -6.06 0.79 8.86
N GLN A 12 -7.14 0.10 8.51
CA GLN A 12 -7.18 -1.36 8.54
C GLN A 12 -6.15 -1.97 7.59
N PHE A 13 -5.96 -1.36 6.42
CA PHE A 13 -4.95 -1.79 5.46
C PHE A 13 -3.56 -1.67 6.05
N ALA A 14 -3.25 -0.51 6.64
CA ALA A 14 -1.95 -0.27 7.27
C ALA A 14 -1.72 -1.25 8.43
N ASP A 15 -2.74 -1.44 9.27
CA ASP A 15 -2.65 -2.35 10.41
C ASP A 15 -2.42 -3.79 9.98
N ALA A 16 -3.05 -4.21 8.90
CA ALA A 16 -2.88 -5.56 8.37
C ALA A 16 -1.42 -5.81 7.95
N PHE A 17 -0.82 -4.84 7.26
CA PHE A 17 0.60 -4.94 6.92
C PHE A 17 1.48 -4.86 8.17
N ASP A 18 1.17 -3.94 9.08
CA ASP A 18 1.95 -3.76 10.31
C ASP A 18 1.98 -5.04 11.14
N ASN A 19 0.91 -5.80 11.12
CA ASN A 19 0.80 -7.08 11.82
C ASN A 19 1.20 -8.27 10.96
N LYS A 20 1.73 -8.03 9.77
CA LYS A 20 2.12 -9.07 8.81
C LYS A 20 0.95 -10.02 8.49
N ASN A 21 -0.26 -9.49 8.52
CA ASN A 21 -1.47 -10.26 8.23
C ASN A 21 -1.78 -10.15 6.74
N ILE A 22 -1.09 -10.97 5.95
CA ILE A 22 -1.18 -10.92 4.48
C ILE A 22 -2.60 -11.25 4.01
N GLN A 23 -3.26 -12.22 4.65
CA GLN A 23 -4.63 -12.57 4.26
C GLN A 23 -5.59 -11.40 4.43
N ALA A 24 -5.45 -10.63 5.51
CA ALA A 24 -6.30 -9.46 5.72
C ALA A 24 -6.07 -8.39 4.64
N VAL A 25 -4.82 -8.21 4.20
CA VAL A 25 -4.52 -7.32 3.07
C VAL A 25 -5.24 -7.81 1.82
N LEU A 26 -5.11 -9.08 1.50
CA LEU A 26 -5.69 -9.67 0.29
C LEU A 26 -7.21 -9.60 0.29
N ASP A 27 -7.83 -9.75 1.45
CA ASP A 27 -9.29 -9.68 1.58
C ASP A 27 -9.84 -8.30 1.26
N MET A 28 -9.01 -7.26 1.33
CA MET A 28 -9.42 -5.89 0.98
C MET A 28 -9.30 -5.62 -0.51
N LEU A 29 -8.66 -6.49 -1.27
CA LEU A 29 -8.42 -6.29 -2.70
C LEU A 29 -9.54 -6.89 -3.54
N SER A 30 -9.89 -6.20 -4.63
CA SER A 30 -10.74 -6.78 -5.66
C SER A 30 -9.98 -7.89 -6.39
N ASP A 31 -10.68 -8.86 -6.95
CA ASP A 31 -10.04 -9.96 -7.69
C ASP A 31 -9.23 -9.46 -8.88
N ASP A 32 -9.65 -8.37 -9.51
CA ASP A 32 -8.99 -7.79 -10.68
C ASP A 32 -8.14 -6.55 -10.32
N VAL A 33 -7.70 -6.44 -9.08
CA VAL A 33 -6.87 -5.32 -8.64
C VAL A 33 -5.61 -5.20 -9.49
N GLU A 34 -5.23 -3.96 -9.79
CA GLU A 34 -3.93 -3.68 -10.41
C GLU A 34 -3.02 -3.07 -9.37
N VAL A 35 -1.78 -3.56 -9.29
CA VAL A 35 -0.84 -3.10 -8.28
C VAL A 35 0.52 -2.79 -8.91
N PHE A 36 1.02 -1.59 -8.62
CA PHE A 36 2.43 -1.26 -8.76
C PHE A 36 3.07 -1.32 -7.38
N ASP A 37 4.11 -2.10 -7.24
CA ASP A 37 4.88 -2.19 -6.00
C ASP A 37 6.34 -1.86 -6.33
N HIS A 38 7.27 -2.18 -5.46
CA HIS A 38 8.69 -1.84 -5.62
C HIS A 38 9.41 -2.83 -6.54
N VAL A 39 8.76 -3.25 -7.61
CA VAL A 39 9.32 -4.11 -8.65
C VAL A 39 8.96 -3.51 -10.01
N PRO A 40 9.69 -3.87 -11.07
CA PRO A 40 9.52 -3.17 -12.36
C PRO A 40 8.25 -3.49 -13.14
N TYR A 41 7.45 -4.43 -12.70
CA TYR A 41 6.25 -4.85 -13.45
C TYR A 41 4.99 -4.62 -12.62
N ARG A 42 3.84 -4.58 -13.31
CA ARG A 42 2.53 -4.43 -12.69
C ARG A 42 1.93 -5.80 -12.42
N PHE A 43 1.28 -5.95 -11.29
CA PHE A 43 0.45 -7.13 -11.00
C PHE A 43 -0.95 -6.85 -11.50
N ASP A 44 -1.47 -7.69 -12.37
CA ASP A 44 -2.73 -7.43 -13.07
C ASP A 44 -3.94 -8.09 -12.44
N ASP A 45 -3.77 -8.84 -11.36
CA ASP A 45 -4.86 -9.38 -10.57
C ASP A 45 -4.40 -9.75 -9.16
N LYS A 46 -5.36 -10.05 -8.29
CA LYS A 46 -5.09 -10.41 -6.91
C LYS A 46 -4.25 -11.67 -6.79
N LYS A 47 -4.46 -12.64 -7.65
CA LYS A 47 -3.75 -13.92 -7.58
C LYS A 47 -2.25 -13.74 -7.77
N LEU A 48 -1.86 -12.93 -8.76
CA LEU A 48 -0.45 -12.64 -9.02
C LEU A 48 0.17 -11.88 -7.85
N PHE A 49 -0.52 -10.86 -7.37
CA PHE A 49 -0.03 -10.08 -6.25
C PHE A 49 0.07 -10.91 -4.97
N SER A 50 -0.88 -11.82 -4.75
CA SER A 50 -0.88 -12.74 -3.62
C SER A 50 0.38 -13.60 -3.58
N ARG A 51 0.78 -14.14 -4.72
CA ARG A 51 2.00 -14.95 -4.82
C ARG A 51 3.22 -14.13 -4.43
N PHE A 52 3.30 -12.91 -4.94
CA PHE A 52 4.40 -12.00 -4.64
C PHE A 52 4.46 -11.69 -3.14
N LEU A 53 3.34 -11.27 -2.55
CA LEU A 53 3.29 -10.91 -1.14
C LEU A 53 3.62 -12.09 -0.24
N SER A 54 3.08 -13.26 -0.53
CA SER A 54 3.32 -14.45 0.28
C SER A 54 4.80 -14.84 0.26
N SER A 55 5.41 -14.78 -0.93
CA SER A 55 6.82 -15.09 -1.08
C SER A 55 7.69 -14.08 -0.34
N ALA A 56 7.39 -12.79 -0.49
CA ALA A 56 8.14 -11.74 0.21
C ALA A 56 8.01 -11.87 1.72
N ALA A 57 6.82 -12.18 2.21
CA ALA A 57 6.56 -12.30 3.64
C ALA A 57 7.32 -13.46 4.28
N GLU A 58 7.60 -14.52 3.55
CA GLU A 58 8.34 -15.67 4.07
C GLU A 58 9.75 -15.30 4.53
N GLY A 59 10.37 -14.34 3.87
CA GLY A 59 11.73 -13.90 4.22
C GLY A 59 11.79 -12.88 5.34
N ILE A 60 10.64 -12.41 5.81
CA ILE A 60 10.55 -11.31 6.78
C ILE A 60 10.17 -11.88 8.16
N ALA A 61 11.00 -11.61 9.17
CA ALA A 61 10.73 -12.02 10.54
C ALA A 61 9.72 -11.10 11.21
N SER A 62 9.87 -9.79 11.01
CA SER A 62 8.93 -8.80 11.54
C SER A 62 8.88 -7.59 10.63
N MET A 63 7.78 -6.85 10.71
CA MET A 63 7.65 -5.62 9.95
C MET A 63 6.80 -4.61 10.69
N ASN A 64 7.06 -3.35 10.38
CA ASN A 64 6.23 -2.23 10.80
C ASN A 64 5.81 -1.47 9.54
N PHE A 65 4.58 -1.04 9.51
CA PHE A 65 4.05 -0.29 8.38
C PHE A 65 3.03 0.72 8.88
N GLY A 66 3.08 1.93 8.38
CA GLY A 66 2.09 2.93 8.73
C GLY A 66 1.99 4.03 7.68
N PHE A 67 0.81 4.65 7.63
CA PHE A 67 0.58 5.82 6.80
C PHE A 67 0.80 7.10 7.60
N ARG A 68 1.28 8.12 6.90
CA ARG A 68 1.40 9.48 7.43
C ARG A 68 0.64 10.42 6.52
N GLN A 69 -0.08 11.36 7.11
CA GLN A 69 -0.81 12.42 6.41
C GLN A 69 -1.74 11.87 5.32
N PRO A 70 -2.58 10.87 5.63
CA PRO A 70 -3.46 10.33 4.61
C PRO A 70 -4.51 11.35 4.20
N SER A 71 -4.72 11.46 2.89
CA SER A 71 -5.80 12.21 2.30
C SER A 71 -6.84 11.22 1.78
N CYS A 72 -8.05 11.29 2.29
CA CYS A 72 -9.12 10.38 1.92
C CYS A 72 -10.24 11.15 1.26
N ARG A 73 -10.65 10.73 0.08
CA ARG A 73 -11.70 11.38 -0.71
C ARG A 73 -12.69 10.35 -1.21
N VAL A 74 -13.95 10.72 -1.27
CA VAL A 74 -15.01 9.85 -1.77
C VAL A 74 -15.80 10.59 -2.86
N PHE A 75 -16.11 9.90 -3.93
CA PHE A 75 -16.82 10.42 -5.08
C PHE A 75 -18.10 9.63 -5.28
N ASN A 76 -19.24 10.33 -5.29
CA ASN A 76 -20.58 9.75 -5.54
C ASN A 76 -20.92 8.58 -4.60
N GLY A 77 -20.27 8.50 -3.44
CA GLY A 77 -20.53 7.42 -2.48
C GLY A 77 -20.09 6.04 -2.92
N THR A 78 -19.46 5.89 -4.09
CA THR A 78 -19.12 4.58 -4.64
C THR A 78 -17.66 4.41 -5.03
N ALA A 79 -16.88 5.50 -5.04
CA ALA A 79 -15.45 5.46 -5.32
C ALA A 79 -14.71 6.26 -4.28
N GLY A 80 -13.53 5.81 -3.90
CA GLY A 80 -12.71 6.51 -2.94
C GLY A 80 -11.24 6.43 -3.30
N ILE A 81 -10.48 7.45 -2.88
CA ILE A 81 -9.04 7.51 -3.11
C ILE A 81 -8.36 7.85 -1.79
N VAL A 82 -7.28 7.14 -1.50
CA VAL A 82 -6.39 7.46 -0.40
C VAL A 82 -5.02 7.76 -0.98
N ASN A 83 -4.48 8.92 -0.65
CA ASN A 83 -3.10 9.27 -0.94
C ASN A 83 -2.40 9.50 0.39
N ALA A 84 -1.25 8.88 0.59
CA ALA A 84 -0.53 8.96 1.86
C ALA A 84 0.95 8.81 1.65
N TYR A 85 1.72 9.29 2.61
CA TYR A 85 3.10 8.86 2.76
C TYR A 85 3.09 7.59 3.60
N ASP A 86 4.04 6.70 3.37
CA ASP A 86 4.16 5.49 4.16
C ASP A 86 5.58 5.29 4.64
N THR A 87 5.72 4.52 5.68
CA THR A 87 7.01 4.05 6.17
C THR A 87 6.90 2.56 6.44
N TYR A 88 7.79 1.82 5.83
CA TYR A 88 7.92 0.38 6.02
C TYR A 88 9.28 0.10 6.64
N THR A 89 9.32 -0.70 7.69
CA THR A 89 10.54 -1.25 8.22
C THR A 89 10.38 -2.75 8.34
N GLY A 90 11.25 -3.49 7.67
CA GLY A 90 11.25 -4.94 7.72
C GLY A 90 12.54 -5.45 8.32
N VAL A 91 12.43 -6.54 9.09
CA VAL A 91 13.58 -7.27 9.61
C VAL A 91 13.54 -8.66 8.98
N THR A 92 14.57 -8.99 8.24
CA THR A 92 14.65 -10.30 7.59
C THR A 92 14.98 -11.39 8.60
N LYS A 93 14.74 -12.64 8.23
CA LYS A 93 15.03 -13.78 9.11
C LYS A 93 16.51 -13.91 9.42
N ASP A 94 17.38 -13.38 8.56
CA ASP A 94 18.83 -13.35 8.81
C ASP A 94 19.29 -12.07 9.52
N GLY A 95 18.35 -11.25 10.00
CA GLY A 95 18.66 -10.12 10.87
C GLY A 95 18.93 -8.79 10.18
N LYS A 96 18.76 -8.71 8.87
CA LYS A 96 18.95 -7.43 8.17
C LYS A 96 17.72 -6.55 8.34
N VAL A 97 17.96 -5.24 8.50
CA VAL A 97 16.90 -4.25 8.66
C VAL A 97 16.85 -3.37 7.42
N GLN A 98 15.65 -3.17 6.89
CA GLN A 98 15.41 -2.29 5.76
C GLN A 98 14.27 -1.35 6.09
N THR A 99 14.49 -0.05 5.84
CA THR A 99 13.44 0.95 5.98
C THR A 99 13.22 1.64 4.63
N ILE A 100 11.96 1.74 4.23
CA ILE A 100 11.58 2.42 3.00
C ILE A 100 10.58 3.52 3.38
N HIS A 101 10.88 4.74 2.96
CA HIS A 101 9.93 5.85 3.03
C HIS A 101 9.31 5.98 1.66
N GLY A 102 7.99 5.98 1.61
CA GLY A 102 7.31 5.90 0.34
C GLY A 102 6.05 6.72 0.24
N ARG A 103 5.36 6.49 -0.86
CA ARG A 103 4.07 7.09 -1.17
C ARG A 103 3.12 5.99 -1.59
N THR A 104 1.89 6.10 -1.17
CA THR A 104 0.84 5.12 -1.47
C THR A 104 -0.38 5.82 -2.03
N THR A 105 -0.93 5.27 -3.10
CA THR A 105 -2.27 5.61 -3.58
C THR A 105 -3.10 4.33 -3.61
N LEU A 106 -4.27 4.37 -2.97
CA LEU A 106 -5.24 3.27 -3.02
C LEU A 106 -6.52 3.81 -3.63
N VAL A 107 -7.08 3.07 -4.57
CA VAL A 107 -8.38 3.39 -5.16
C VAL A 107 -9.36 2.33 -4.70
N PHE A 108 -10.44 2.77 -4.06
CA PHE A 108 -11.52 1.93 -3.57
C PHE A 108 -12.76 2.11 -4.44
N VAL A 109 -13.47 1.01 -4.66
CA VAL A 109 -14.78 1.04 -5.33
C VAL A 109 -15.72 0.13 -4.55
N LYS A 110 -17.00 0.52 -4.45
CA LYS A 110 -18.00 -0.37 -3.87
C LYS A 110 -18.37 -1.44 -4.88
N GLU A 111 -18.15 -2.68 -4.51
CA GLU A 111 -18.53 -3.87 -5.29
C GLU A 111 -19.48 -4.70 -4.44
N GLY A 112 -20.70 -4.88 -4.91
CA GLY A 112 -21.70 -5.66 -4.18
C GLY A 112 -21.95 -5.14 -2.76
N GLY A 113 -21.92 -3.83 -2.59
CA GLY A 113 -22.12 -3.20 -1.28
C GLY A 113 -20.89 -3.16 -0.39
N GLN A 114 -19.76 -3.68 -0.84
CA GLN A 114 -18.51 -3.67 -0.08
C GLN A 114 -17.46 -2.86 -0.77
N TRP A 115 -16.65 -2.14 0.02
CA TRP A 115 -15.51 -1.41 -0.51
C TRP A 115 -14.38 -2.38 -0.80
N LYS A 116 -13.83 -2.31 -2.02
CA LYS A 116 -12.67 -3.10 -2.42
C LYS A 116 -11.64 -2.21 -3.08
N ILE A 117 -10.38 -2.53 -2.89
CA ILE A 117 -9.28 -1.82 -3.54
C ILE A 117 -9.14 -2.37 -4.94
N VAL A 118 -9.28 -1.51 -5.95
CA VAL A 118 -9.15 -1.89 -7.36
C VAL A 118 -7.81 -1.48 -7.95
N SER A 119 -7.11 -0.55 -7.30
CA SER A 119 -5.78 -0.13 -7.76
C SER A 119 -4.96 0.29 -6.55
N ALA A 120 -3.70 -0.11 -6.53
CA ALA A 120 -2.77 0.27 -5.49
C ALA A 120 -1.43 0.61 -6.12
N HIS A 121 -0.80 1.67 -5.63
CA HIS A 121 0.50 2.10 -6.14
C HIS A 121 1.39 2.48 -4.96
N PHE A 122 2.48 1.76 -4.81
CA PHE A 122 3.49 2.00 -3.78
C PHE A 122 4.80 2.36 -4.48
N SER A 123 5.41 3.47 -4.06
CA SER A 123 6.68 3.89 -4.63
C SER A 123 7.56 4.50 -3.55
N ALA A 124 8.86 4.31 -3.65
CA ALA A 124 9.80 4.93 -2.73
C ALA A 124 9.91 6.43 -3.03
N LEU A 125 10.17 7.21 -1.98
CA LEU A 125 10.47 8.62 -2.16
C LEU A 125 11.80 8.77 -2.88
N PRO A 126 11.99 9.85 -3.68
CA PRO A 126 13.29 10.15 -4.26
C PRO A 126 14.33 10.32 -3.16
N HIS A 127 15.55 9.83 -3.39
CA HIS A 127 16.62 10.01 -2.43
C HIS A 127 17.32 11.35 -2.65
N ALA A 128 18.15 11.74 -1.70
CA ALA A 128 18.75 13.06 -1.69
C ALA A 128 19.61 13.36 -2.94
N SER A 129 20.33 12.37 -3.44
CA SER A 129 21.11 12.54 -4.67
C SER A 129 20.26 12.93 -5.86
N TYR A 130 19.13 12.27 -6.01
CA TYR A 130 18.18 12.58 -7.07
C TYR A 130 17.68 14.02 -6.94
N ILE A 131 17.28 14.40 -5.75
CA ILE A 131 16.77 15.76 -5.49
C ILE A 131 17.84 16.79 -5.82
N SER A 132 19.06 16.57 -5.36
CA SER A 132 20.15 17.51 -5.60
C SER A 132 20.46 17.69 -7.08
N SER A 133 20.47 16.58 -7.83
CA SER A 133 20.82 16.65 -9.24
C SER A 133 19.69 17.19 -10.10
N GLY A 134 18.46 17.00 -9.69
CA GLY A 134 17.33 17.43 -10.49
C GLY A 134 16.80 18.76 -10.13
N GLY A 135 17.11 19.16 -9.02
CA GLY A 135 16.48 20.28 -8.64
C GLY A 135 17.18 21.37 -8.51
N SER A 136 17.22 21.65 -8.79
CA SER A 136 17.47 22.59 -8.56
C SER A 136 16.86 23.21 -7.61
N GLU A 137 16.64 23.40 -7.22
CA GLU A 137 16.24 23.80 -6.31
C GLU A 137 15.40 24.26 -6.00
N PRO A 138 15.06 24.10 -5.49
CA PRO A 138 13.92 24.55 -5.15
C PRO A 138 13.81 25.79 -4.96
#